data_e1418885702c557265f0328c4e80e742
#
_entry.id   e1418885702c557265f0328c4e80e742
#
_cell.length_a   1.000
_cell.length_b   1.000
_cell.length_c   1.000
_cell.angle_alpha   90.00
_cell.angle_beta   90.00
_cell.angle_gamma   90.00
#
_symmetry.space_group_name_H-M   'P 1'
#
loop_
_entity.id
_entity.type
_entity.pdbx_description
1 polymer ?
#
loop_
_entity_poly.entity_id
_entity_poly.type
_entity_poly.pdbx_seq_one_letter_code
_entity_poly.pdbx_strand_id
1 'polypeptide(L)'
;MELFDKVKALTEIQATSGFEGSVRDYLKTRMIALGYQPEFDGLGGIFVTKTSKVANAPRIMIAAHMDEVGFMVSSIKADGTFRVVPLGWNPLVVSGQRFTLFTRTGKKIPVVTGGLPPHLLRGTGVTPQIPAISDIVFDGAFENAAEAAEFGIAQGDVIIPETETILSANGKILFLKLGTIVTVV
;
A
#
# COMPACT_ATOMS: atom_id res chain seq x y z
N MET A 1 -8.59 8.29 22.10
CA MET A 1 -7.94 8.35 20.79
C MET A 1 -8.93 8.95 19.83
N GLU A 2 -8.59 10.08 19.26
CA GLU A 2 -9.45 10.79 18.31
C GLU A 2 -9.60 10.01 16.99
N LEU A 3 -10.58 10.38 16.18
CA LEU A 3 -10.83 9.70 14.90
C LEU A 3 -9.60 9.73 13.99
N PHE A 4 -8.93 10.88 13.93
CA PHE A 4 -7.68 11.04 13.18
C PHE A 4 -6.63 10.00 13.57
N ASP A 5 -6.36 9.84 14.88
CA ASP A 5 -5.35 8.89 15.35
C ASP A 5 -5.69 7.44 14.96
N LYS A 6 -6.98 7.09 14.99
CA LYS A 6 -7.45 5.76 14.60
C LYS A 6 -7.24 5.49 13.12
N VAL A 7 -7.60 6.47 12.28
CA VAL A 7 -7.44 6.38 10.83
C VAL A 7 -5.97 6.34 10.48
N LYS A 8 -5.16 7.25 11.04
CA LYS A 8 -3.71 7.28 10.81
C LYS A 8 -3.06 5.95 11.20
N ALA A 9 -3.33 5.47 12.41
CA ALA A 9 -2.75 4.20 12.89
C ALA A 9 -3.10 3.00 12.00
N LEU A 10 -4.26 3.00 11.35
CA LEU A 10 -4.69 1.93 10.46
C LEU A 10 -4.06 2.07 9.06
N THR A 11 -4.08 3.27 8.49
CA THR A 11 -3.64 3.51 7.11
C THR A 11 -2.12 3.52 6.95
N GLU A 12 -1.35 3.66 8.03
CA GLU A 12 0.11 3.58 8.01
C GLU A 12 0.66 2.14 8.16
N ILE A 13 -0.21 1.16 8.41
CA ILE A 13 0.18 -0.25 8.38
C ILE A 13 0.25 -0.70 6.92
N GLN A 14 1.35 -1.35 6.53
CA GLN A 14 1.49 -1.93 5.20
C GLN A 14 0.50 -3.09 5.02
N ALA A 15 -0.24 -3.09 3.91
CA ALA A 15 -1.28 -4.08 3.64
C ALA A 15 -1.65 -4.17 2.15
N THR A 16 -0.72 -4.46 1.26
CA THR A 16 -1.07 -4.76 -0.13
C THR A 16 -1.89 -6.06 -0.23
N SER A 17 -2.68 -6.21 -1.29
CA SER A 17 -3.51 -7.41 -1.54
C SER A 17 -2.70 -8.69 -1.40
N GLY A 18 -3.15 -9.61 -0.53
CA GLY A 18 -2.47 -10.84 -0.16
C GLY A 18 -1.47 -10.70 1.00
N PHE A 19 -1.24 -9.48 1.51
CA PHE A 19 -0.30 -9.19 2.60
C PHE A 19 -0.96 -8.40 3.75
N GLU A 20 -2.26 -8.59 3.96
CA GLU A 20 -3.06 -7.87 4.96
C GLU A 20 -2.83 -8.32 6.41
N GLY A 21 -1.91 -9.26 6.63
CA GLY A 21 -1.67 -9.87 7.95
C GLY A 21 -1.47 -8.86 9.06
N SER A 22 -0.66 -7.82 8.83
CA SER A 22 -0.38 -6.77 9.83
C SER A 22 -1.60 -5.94 10.20
N VAL A 23 -2.45 -5.59 9.23
CA VAL A 23 -3.73 -4.89 9.48
C VAL A 23 -4.69 -5.80 10.24
N ARG A 24 -4.79 -7.06 9.85
CA ARG A 24 -5.62 -8.05 10.54
C ARG A 24 -5.21 -8.21 12.01
N ASP A 25 -3.91 -8.29 12.30
CA ASP A 25 -3.42 -8.41 13.68
C ASP A 25 -3.68 -7.14 14.51
N TYR A 26 -3.57 -5.97 13.90
CA TYR A 26 -3.95 -4.71 14.52
C TYR A 26 -5.46 -4.70 14.85
N LEU A 27 -6.31 -5.04 13.88
CA LEU A 27 -7.77 -5.11 14.06
C LEU A 27 -8.15 -6.13 15.12
N LYS A 28 -7.55 -7.33 15.11
CA LYS A 28 -7.73 -8.36 16.13
C LYS A 28 -7.48 -7.80 17.53
N THR A 29 -6.34 -7.15 17.72
CA THR A 29 -5.96 -6.56 19.00
C THR A 29 -6.97 -5.50 19.45
N ARG A 30 -7.42 -4.65 18.52
CA ARG A 30 -8.42 -3.60 18.80
C ARG A 30 -9.80 -4.19 19.15
N MET A 31 -10.24 -5.21 18.45
CA MET A 31 -11.51 -5.89 18.69
C MET A 31 -11.53 -6.56 20.06
N ILE A 32 -10.45 -7.26 20.43
CA ILE A 32 -10.30 -7.88 21.75
C ILE A 32 -10.31 -6.81 22.86
N ALA A 33 -9.61 -5.71 22.70
CA ALA A 33 -9.60 -4.60 23.66
C ALA A 33 -10.97 -3.92 23.85
N LEU A 34 -11.88 -4.07 22.89
CA LEU A 34 -13.26 -3.62 22.95
C LEU A 34 -14.21 -4.68 23.52
N GLY A 35 -13.70 -5.85 23.93
CA GLY A 35 -14.48 -6.93 24.52
C GLY A 35 -15.15 -7.86 23.50
N TYR A 36 -14.74 -7.80 22.23
CA TYR A 36 -15.24 -8.71 21.20
C TYR A 36 -14.36 -9.95 21.03
N GLN A 37 -14.93 -11.02 20.52
CA GLN A 37 -14.23 -12.23 20.10
C GLN A 37 -14.13 -12.21 18.56
N PRO A 38 -12.97 -11.89 17.97
CA PRO A 38 -12.82 -11.88 16.51
C PRO A 38 -12.82 -13.29 15.95
N GLU A 39 -13.49 -13.46 14.82
CA GLU A 39 -13.55 -14.65 13.98
C GLU A 39 -12.83 -14.38 12.66
N PHE A 40 -12.40 -15.46 12.01
CA PHE A 40 -11.68 -15.38 10.74
C PHE A 40 -12.32 -16.28 9.71
N ASP A 41 -12.32 -15.85 8.45
CA ASP A 41 -12.70 -16.70 7.34
C ASP A 41 -11.50 -17.39 6.69
N GLY A 42 -11.78 -18.27 5.71
CA GLY A 42 -10.75 -19.02 5.00
C GLY A 42 -9.87 -18.18 4.06
N LEU A 43 -10.24 -16.94 3.76
CA LEU A 43 -9.46 -16.01 2.93
C LEU A 43 -8.66 -15.00 3.78
N GLY A 44 -8.76 -15.07 5.11
CA GLY A 44 -8.05 -14.18 6.02
C GLY A 44 -8.84 -12.92 6.39
N GLY A 45 -10.12 -12.84 6.05
CA GLY A 45 -11.03 -11.82 6.56
C GLY A 45 -11.19 -11.93 8.06
N ILE A 46 -11.41 -10.79 8.73
CA ILE A 46 -11.67 -10.72 10.18
C ILE A 46 -13.01 -10.05 10.43
N PHE A 47 -13.81 -10.61 11.33
CA PHE A 47 -15.11 -10.05 11.68
C PHE A 47 -15.48 -10.31 13.15
N VAL A 48 -16.47 -9.57 13.63
CA VAL A 48 -17.09 -9.76 14.94
C VAL A 48 -18.60 -9.64 14.80
N THR A 49 -19.30 -10.41 15.61
CA THR A 49 -20.76 -10.32 15.71
C THR A 49 -21.16 -9.58 16.98
N LYS A 50 -21.93 -8.51 16.83
CA LYS A 50 -22.56 -7.80 17.94
C LYS A 50 -24.04 -8.15 17.98
N THR A 51 -24.44 -8.94 18.96
CA THR A 51 -25.84 -9.35 19.15
C THR A 51 -26.69 -8.18 19.64
N SER A 52 -27.84 -7.98 19.01
CA SER A 52 -28.85 -7.02 19.47
C SER A 52 -29.50 -7.49 20.77
N LYS A 53 -29.93 -6.53 21.62
CA LYS A 53 -30.79 -6.78 22.79
C LYS A 53 -32.27 -6.84 22.41
N VAL A 54 -32.63 -6.47 21.19
CA VAL A 54 -33.99 -6.47 20.67
C VAL A 54 -34.29 -7.83 20.05
N ALA A 55 -35.37 -8.47 20.46
CA ALA A 55 -35.83 -9.74 19.89
C ALA A 55 -36.18 -9.55 18.40
N ASN A 56 -35.78 -10.53 17.56
CA ASN A 56 -36.03 -10.52 16.11
C ASN A 56 -35.47 -9.28 15.37
N ALA A 57 -34.42 -8.64 15.89
CA ALA A 57 -33.79 -7.54 15.23
C ALA A 57 -33.22 -7.97 13.84
N PRO A 58 -33.29 -7.12 12.81
CA PRO A 58 -32.71 -7.41 11.52
C PRO A 58 -31.17 -7.54 11.63
N ARG A 59 -30.60 -8.40 10.78
CA ARG A 59 -29.15 -8.53 10.67
C ARG A 59 -28.62 -7.50 9.70
N ILE A 60 -27.61 -6.75 10.13
CA ILE A 60 -26.91 -5.76 9.32
C ILE A 60 -25.44 -6.18 9.25
N MET A 61 -24.88 -6.22 8.05
CA MET A 61 -23.44 -6.44 7.84
C MET A 61 -22.81 -5.12 7.39
N ILE A 62 -21.73 -4.71 8.08
CA ILE A 62 -20.85 -3.62 7.66
C ILE A 62 -19.56 -4.27 7.22
N ALA A 63 -19.15 -4.03 5.97
CA ALA A 63 -17.96 -4.61 5.39
C ALA A 63 -17.05 -3.51 4.86
N ALA A 64 -15.73 -3.72 5.02
CA ALA A 64 -14.68 -2.87 4.47
C ALA A 64 -13.49 -3.76 4.09
N HIS A 65 -12.71 -3.36 3.05
CA HIS A 65 -11.48 -4.04 2.71
C HIS A 65 -10.32 -3.61 3.61
N MET A 66 -9.27 -4.44 3.68
CA MET A 66 -8.07 -4.20 4.48
C MET A 66 -6.85 -3.85 3.65
N ASP A 67 -6.89 -4.11 2.34
CA ASP A 67 -5.75 -3.92 1.46
C ASP A 67 -5.59 -2.49 0.96
N GLU A 68 -4.36 -2.18 0.60
CA GLU A 68 -3.95 -0.94 -0.06
C GLU A 68 -3.33 -1.22 -1.43
N VAL A 69 -3.33 -0.21 -2.28
CA VAL A 69 -2.67 -0.26 -3.59
C VAL A 69 -1.15 -0.32 -3.45
N GLY A 70 -0.49 -0.99 -4.38
CA GLY A 70 0.97 -1.13 -4.39
C GLY A 70 1.46 -1.83 -5.65
N PHE A 71 2.64 -2.43 -5.52
CA PHE A 71 3.25 -3.25 -6.57
C PHE A 71 3.84 -4.51 -5.96
N MET A 72 4.02 -5.53 -6.79
CA MET A 72 4.76 -6.73 -6.44
C MET A 72 5.96 -6.89 -7.38
N VAL A 73 7.13 -7.19 -6.84
CA VAL A 73 8.33 -7.50 -7.62
C VAL A 73 8.07 -8.76 -8.44
N SER A 74 8.11 -8.63 -9.76
CA SER A 74 7.97 -9.77 -10.68
C SER A 74 9.33 -10.33 -11.12
N SER A 75 10.36 -9.48 -11.18
CA SER A 75 11.75 -9.91 -11.41
C SER A 75 12.73 -8.80 -11.03
N ILE A 76 13.96 -9.19 -10.73
CA ILE A 76 15.10 -8.31 -10.57
C ILE A 76 15.91 -8.36 -11.87
N LYS A 77 16.21 -7.20 -12.45
CA LYS A 77 16.98 -7.09 -13.68
C LYS A 77 18.48 -7.17 -13.38
N ALA A 78 19.28 -7.48 -14.41
CA ALA A 78 20.73 -7.59 -14.27
C ALA A 78 21.40 -6.31 -13.75
N ASP A 79 20.80 -5.15 -14.03
CA ASP A 79 21.23 -3.82 -13.56
C ASP A 79 20.75 -3.47 -12.14
N GLY A 80 20.20 -4.42 -11.39
CA GLY A 80 19.71 -4.21 -10.03
C GLY A 80 18.33 -3.55 -9.92
N THR A 81 17.73 -3.08 -11.00
CA THR A 81 16.39 -2.49 -11.01
C THR A 81 15.29 -3.56 -11.03
N PHE A 82 14.06 -3.17 -10.72
CA PHE A 82 12.94 -4.13 -10.58
C PHE A 82 11.92 -3.99 -11.71
N ARG A 83 11.41 -5.13 -12.17
CA ARG A 83 10.12 -5.22 -12.84
C ARG A 83 9.04 -5.53 -11.82
N VAL A 84 7.87 -4.93 -12.01
CA VAL A 84 6.77 -5.07 -11.06
C VAL A 84 5.46 -5.39 -11.77
N VAL A 85 4.53 -5.98 -11.04
CA VAL A 85 3.10 -6.03 -11.38
C VAL A 85 2.35 -5.03 -10.51
N PRO A 86 1.43 -4.22 -11.08
CA PRO A 86 0.64 -3.28 -10.29
C PRO A 86 -0.45 -4.02 -9.50
N LEU A 87 -0.66 -3.59 -8.27
CA LEU A 87 -1.76 -3.98 -7.39
C LEU A 87 -2.65 -2.75 -7.20
N GLY A 88 -3.50 -2.46 -8.19
CA GLY A 88 -4.46 -1.36 -8.15
C GLY A 88 -3.90 0.04 -8.44
N TRP A 89 -2.64 0.20 -8.83
CA TRP A 89 -2.02 1.52 -9.02
C TRP A 89 -2.19 2.07 -10.44
N ASN A 90 -2.40 3.41 -10.54
CA ASN A 90 -2.51 4.10 -11.82
C ASN A 90 -1.13 4.57 -12.30
N PRO A 91 -0.67 4.22 -13.53
CA PRO A 91 0.64 4.60 -14.05
C PRO A 91 0.91 6.11 -14.11
N LEU A 92 -0.14 6.94 -14.23
CA LEU A 92 -0.02 8.40 -14.27
C LEU A 92 0.69 9.00 -13.04
N VAL A 93 0.56 8.38 -11.88
CA VAL A 93 1.04 8.92 -10.60
C VAL A 93 2.24 8.15 -10.04
N VAL A 94 2.89 7.33 -10.84
CA VAL A 94 4.00 6.48 -10.38
C VAL A 94 5.37 7.13 -10.59
N SER A 95 5.56 7.86 -11.69
CA SER A 95 6.86 8.44 -12.04
C SER A 95 7.31 9.51 -11.05
N GLY A 96 8.58 9.45 -10.64
CA GLY A 96 9.18 10.43 -9.74
C GLY A 96 8.73 10.32 -8.29
N GLN A 97 8.20 9.17 -7.89
CA GLN A 97 7.73 8.91 -6.53
C GLN A 97 8.74 8.09 -5.72
N ARG A 98 8.64 8.20 -4.40
CA ARG A 98 9.33 7.32 -3.47
C ARG A 98 8.41 6.22 -2.97
N PHE A 99 8.98 5.04 -2.83
CA PHE A 99 8.31 3.84 -2.35
C PHE A 99 9.18 3.14 -1.32
N THR A 100 8.57 2.24 -0.57
CA THR A 100 9.26 1.31 0.30
C THR A 100 8.97 -0.11 -0.17
N LEU A 101 10.03 -0.88 -0.45
CA LEU A 101 9.97 -2.31 -0.69
C LEU A 101 10.05 -3.04 0.65
N PHE A 102 9.15 -3.98 0.86
CA PHE A 102 9.11 -4.86 2.03
C PHE A 102 9.51 -6.26 1.61
N THR A 103 10.63 -6.73 2.15
CA THR A 103 11.07 -8.11 1.92
C THR A 103 10.27 -9.08 2.80
N ARG A 104 10.25 -10.36 2.44
CA ARG A 104 9.64 -11.42 3.27
C ARG A 104 10.26 -11.55 4.66
N THR A 105 11.50 -11.09 4.83
CA THR A 105 12.20 -11.08 6.12
C THR A 105 11.91 -9.83 6.95
N GLY A 106 11.03 -8.93 6.46
CA GLY A 106 10.62 -7.71 7.17
C GLY A 106 11.57 -6.53 7.01
N LYS A 107 12.58 -6.61 6.13
CA LYS A 107 13.42 -5.45 5.82
C LYS A 107 12.63 -4.44 4.99
N LYS A 108 12.89 -3.15 5.25
CA LYS A 108 12.37 -2.01 4.51
C LYS A 108 13.47 -1.41 3.66
N ILE A 109 13.26 -1.32 2.36
CA ILE A 109 14.26 -0.82 1.40
C ILE A 109 13.63 0.33 0.65
N PRO A 110 14.25 1.52 0.65
CA PRO A 110 13.78 2.65 -0.13
C PRO A 110 13.92 2.34 -1.63
N VAL A 111 12.89 2.70 -2.39
CA VAL A 111 12.84 2.54 -3.84
C VAL A 111 12.34 3.85 -4.44
N VAL A 112 12.93 4.26 -5.55
CA VAL A 112 12.47 5.40 -6.33
C VAL A 112 11.98 4.93 -7.69
N THR A 113 11.04 5.68 -8.28
CA THR A 113 10.63 5.43 -9.65
C THR A 113 11.22 6.49 -10.58
N GLY A 114 11.87 6.04 -11.63
CA GLY A 114 12.39 6.89 -12.68
C GLY A 114 11.34 7.21 -13.74
N GLY A 115 11.40 8.41 -14.28
CA GLY A 115 10.63 8.82 -15.45
C GLY A 115 11.50 9.63 -16.39
N LEU A 116 11.15 9.68 -17.68
CA LEU A 116 11.91 10.46 -18.64
C LEU A 116 11.67 11.96 -18.40
N PRO A 117 12.71 12.75 -18.05
CA PRO A 117 12.54 14.18 -17.82
C PRO A 117 12.04 14.92 -19.06
N PRO A 118 11.08 15.85 -18.95
CA PRO A 118 10.50 16.54 -20.11
C PRO A 118 11.53 17.30 -20.97
N HIS A 119 12.63 17.76 -20.37
CA HIS A 119 13.67 18.49 -21.11
C HIS A 119 14.45 17.58 -22.08
N LEU A 120 14.52 16.28 -21.85
CA LEU A 120 15.13 15.32 -22.78
C LEU A 120 14.23 15.05 -24.00
N LEU A 121 12.95 15.40 -23.94
CA LEU A 121 12.02 15.26 -25.05
C LEU A 121 11.95 16.51 -25.94
N ARG A 122 12.56 17.62 -25.51
CA ARG A 122 12.54 18.87 -26.29
C ARG A 122 13.31 18.68 -27.61
N GLY A 123 12.66 19.04 -28.71
CA GLY A 123 13.26 18.96 -30.06
C GLY A 123 13.28 17.56 -30.68
N THR A 124 12.80 16.54 -29.97
CA THR A 124 12.75 15.17 -30.53
C THR A 124 11.51 14.89 -31.37
N GLY A 125 10.48 15.76 -31.32
CA GLY A 125 9.18 15.52 -31.95
C GLY A 125 8.32 14.45 -31.22
N VAL A 126 8.81 13.90 -30.13
CA VAL A 126 8.09 12.87 -29.34
C VAL A 126 7.10 13.56 -28.42
N THR A 127 5.82 13.23 -28.56
CA THR A 127 4.78 13.65 -27.61
C THR A 127 4.88 12.79 -26.35
N PRO A 128 4.96 13.39 -25.13
CA PRO A 128 4.93 12.64 -23.89
C PRO A 128 3.67 11.78 -23.82
N GLN A 129 3.85 10.49 -23.61
CA GLN A 129 2.75 9.55 -23.41
C GLN A 129 2.79 9.04 -21.97
N ILE A 130 1.65 8.59 -21.48
CA ILE A 130 1.57 7.91 -20.18
C ILE A 130 2.35 6.60 -20.31
N PRO A 131 3.43 6.39 -19.53
CA PRO A 131 4.20 5.16 -19.62
C PRO A 131 3.33 3.98 -19.13
N ALA A 132 3.51 2.82 -19.75
CA ALA A 132 3.03 1.59 -19.13
C ALA A 132 3.84 1.32 -17.84
N ILE A 133 3.26 0.60 -16.88
CA ILE A 133 3.99 0.24 -15.64
C ILE A 133 5.28 -0.54 -15.97
N SER A 134 5.27 -1.36 -17.03
CA SER A 134 6.45 -2.09 -17.52
C SER A 134 7.61 -1.20 -17.95
N ASP A 135 7.33 0.07 -18.30
CA ASP A 135 8.30 1.03 -18.79
C ASP A 135 8.83 1.94 -17.67
N ILE A 136 8.23 1.87 -16.50
CA ILE A 136 8.66 2.60 -15.32
C ILE A 136 9.77 1.79 -14.63
N VAL A 137 10.88 2.45 -14.37
CA VAL A 137 11.99 1.87 -13.62
C VAL A 137 11.70 2.01 -12.13
N PHE A 138 11.77 0.90 -11.41
CA PHE A 138 11.78 0.86 -9.94
C PHE A 138 13.21 0.56 -9.51
N ASP A 139 13.82 1.47 -8.79
CA ASP A 139 15.25 1.45 -8.48
C ASP A 139 15.48 1.56 -6.97
N GLY A 140 16.19 0.57 -6.41
CA GLY A 140 16.63 0.54 -5.02
C GLY A 140 18.12 0.90 -4.87
N ALA A 141 18.75 1.43 -5.93
CA ALA A 141 20.16 1.82 -6.01
C ALA A 141 21.13 0.64 -5.80
N PHE A 142 20.80 -0.54 -6.34
CA PHE A 142 21.69 -1.69 -6.38
C PHE A 142 22.50 -1.71 -7.67
N GLU A 143 23.76 -2.14 -7.58
CA GLU A 143 24.64 -2.22 -8.75
C GLU A 143 24.25 -3.37 -9.69
N ASN A 144 23.67 -4.44 -9.15
CA ASN A 144 23.27 -5.61 -9.92
C ASN A 144 22.27 -6.49 -9.13
N ALA A 145 21.74 -7.51 -9.82
CA ALA A 145 20.79 -8.45 -9.25
C ALA A 145 21.34 -9.26 -8.05
N ALA A 146 22.63 -9.56 -8.03
CA ALA A 146 23.25 -10.34 -6.96
C ALA A 146 23.28 -9.52 -5.66
N GLU A 147 23.66 -8.26 -5.74
CA GLU A 147 23.62 -7.35 -4.60
C GLU A 147 22.19 -7.20 -4.05
N ALA A 148 21.21 -6.96 -4.92
CA ALA A 148 19.80 -6.88 -4.49
C ALA A 148 19.35 -8.16 -3.74
N ALA A 149 19.78 -9.34 -4.20
CA ALA A 149 19.49 -10.61 -3.57
C ALA A 149 20.19 -10.75 -2.19
N GLU A 150 21.41 -10.26 -2.02
CA GLU A 150 22.12 -10.23 -0.73
C GLU A 150 21.39 -9.37 0.30
N PHE A 151 20.73 -8.30 -0.13
CA PHE A 151 19.85 -7.51 0.73
C PHE A 151 18.53 -8.23 1.06
N GLY A 152 18.27 -9.38 0.44
CA GLY A 152 17.13 -10.25 0.70
C GLY A 152 15.91 -9.94 -0.15
N ILE A 153 16.10 -9.18 -1.24
CA ILE A 153 15.01 -8.88 -2.20
C ILE A 153 14.75 -10.11 -3.07
N ALA A 154 13.49 -10.42 -3.26
CA ALA A 154 13.06 -11.55 -4.07
C ALA A 154 11.78 -11.25 -4.86
N GLN A 155 11.53 -12.06 -5.87
CA GLN A 155 10.24 -12.07 -6.55
C GLN A 155 9.10 -12.32 -5.55
N GLY A 156 8.02 -11.54 -5.64
CA GLY A 156 6.88 -11.59 -4.73
C GLY A 156 7.00 -10.64 -3.53
N ASP A 157 8.11 -9.92 -3.35
CA ASP A 157 8.19 -8.82 -2.39
C ASP A 157 7.31 -7.66 -2.84
N VAL A 158 6.78 -6.90 -1.88
CA VAL A 158 5.82 -5.84 -2.17
C VAL A 158 6.42 -4.45 -2.03
N ILE A 159 5.94 -3.53 -2.86
CA ILE A 159 6.39 -2.14 -2.90
C ILE A 159 5.18 -1.25 -2.70
N ILE A 160 5.22 -0.39 -1.69
CA ILE A 160 4.13 0.54 -1.35
C ILE A 160 4.62 1.98 -1.36
N PRO A 161 3.72 2.97 -1.57
CA PRO A 161 4.10 4.38 -1.55
C PRO A 161 4.63 4.82 -0.19
N GLU A 162 5.66 5.66 -0.21
CA GLU A 162 6.20 6.33 0.97
C GLU A 162 5.47 7.65 1.20
N THR A 163 4.27 7.57 1.74
CA THR A 163 3.42 8.72 2.07
C THR A 163 2.87 8.59 3.48
N GLU A 164 2.40 9.68 4.05
CA GLU A 164 1.80 9.72 5.39
C GLU A 164 0.35 10.14 5.33
N THR A 165 -0.42 9.71 6.32
CA THR A 165 -1.76 10.25 6.58
C THR A 165 -1.61 11.54 7.36
N ILE A 166 -2.06 12.65 6.78
CA ILE A 166 -1.97 13.98 7.37
C ILE A 166 -3.33 14.66 7.45
N LEU A 167 -3.45 15.60 8.39
CA LEU A 167 -4.61 16.46 8.52
C LEU A 167 -4.38 17.74 7.73
N SER A 168 -5.41 18.21 7.04
CA SER A 168 -5.36 19.52 6.35
C SER A 168 -5.09 20.66 7.35
N ALA A 169 -4.53 21.78 6.88
CA ALA A 169 -4.16 22.91 7.72
C ALA A 169 -5.33 23.47 8.54
N ASN A 170 -6.56 23.34 8.06
CA ASN A 170 -7.77 23.77 8.78
C ASN A 170 -8.39 22.68 9.67
N GLY A 171 -7.77 21.49 9.76
CA GLY A 171 -8.23 20.38 10.59
C GLY A 171 -9.50 19.67 10.13
N LYS A 172 -9.98 19.91 8.91
CA LYS A 172 -11.29 19.40 8.44
C LYS A 172 -11.21 18.22 7.47
N ILE A 173 -10.06 17.98 6.85
CA ILE A 173 -9.90 16.97 5.80
C ILE A 173 -8.68 16.09 6.11
N LEU A 174 -8.85 14.79 5.95
CA LEU A 174 -7.76 13.83 6.01
C LEU A 174 -7.22 13.57 4.60
N PHE A 175 -5.92 13.71 4.44
CA PHE A 175 -5.20 13.19 3.27
C PHE A 175 -4.60 11.85 3.68
N LEU A 176 -5.16 10.78 3.16
CA LEU A 176 -4.70 9.44 3.49
C LEU A 176 -3.43 9.09 2.71
N LYS A 177 -2.60 8.25 3.28
CA LYS A 177 -1.39 7.68 2.69
C LYS A 177 -1.56 7.23 1.24
N LEU A 178 -2.73 6.78 0.87
CA LEU A 178 -3.05 6.14 -0.41
C LEU A 178 -3.52 7.12 -1.50
N GLY A 179 -3.44 8.44 -1.28
CA GLY A 179 -3.99 9.42 -2.21
C GLY A 179 -5.53 9.37 -2.32
N THR A 180 -6.18 8.60 -1.46
CA THR A 180 -7.64 8.51 -1.40
C THR A 180 -8.17 9.57 -0.45
N ILE A 181 -9.09 10.40 -0.94
CA ILE A 181 -9.82 11.36 -0.11
C ILE A 181 -11.00 10.61 0.51
N VAL A 182 -10.94 10.34 1.81
CA VAL A 182 -12.11 9.88 2.57
C VAL A 182 -12.76 11.12 3.18
N THR A 183 -13.91 11.48 2.65
CA THR A 183 -14.77 12.46 3.29
C THR A 183 -15.43 11.77 4.47
N VAL A 184 -15.01 12.11 5.70
CA VAL A 184 -15.71 11.70 6.90
C VAL A 184 -16.93 12.61 7.03
N VAL A 185 -18.11 12.08 6.75
CA VAL A 185 -19.40 12.73 7.02
C VAL A 185 -19.81 12.42 8.46
#